data_b93dc9b65de089ec0913d93771249fb7
#
_entry.id   b93dc9b65de089ec0913d93771249fb7
#
_cell.length_a   1.000
_cell.length_b   1.000
_cell.length_c   1.000
_cell.angle_alpha   90.00
_cell.angle_beta   90.00
_cell.angle_gamma   90.00
#
_symmetry.space_group_name_H-M   'P 1'
#
loop_
_entity.id
_entity.type
_entity.pdbx_description
1 polymer ?
#
loop_
_entity_poly.entity_id
_entity_poly.type
_entity_poly.pdbx_seq_one_letter_code
_entity_poly.pdbx_strand_id
1 'polypeptide(L)'
;ALFNIIREDVQGSVVLDGFAGTGSVGIEALSRGAEKVVFVDDYFPAAKVIKANLAKCGAEAKSRIIRKDFNRAVIQLAKEGEKFDLVFLDPPYKLLEERNPLKVIKKREILKPGGKIILRQYFKIKFEAKYFDLKRQLTIGDDTISFYR
;
A
#
# COMPACT_ATOMS: atom_id res chain seq x y z
N ALA A 1 -3.34 -2.09 15.75
CA ALA A 1 -2.92 -0.74 16.16
C ALA A 1 -2.97 0.26 15.00
N LEU A 2 -2.38 -0.09 13.85
CA LEU A 2 -2.38 0.81 12.69
C LEU A 2 -3.80 1.20 12.25
N PHE A 3 -4.68 0.22 12.09
CA PHE A 3 -6.04 0.48 11.61
C PHE A 3 -6.91 1.28 12.59
N ASN A 4 -6.58 1.27 13.86
CA ASN A 4 -7.25 2.14 14.82
C ASN A 4 -6.88 3.61 14.60
N ILE A 5 -5.66 3.87 14.14
CA ILE A 5 -5.15 5.22 13.87
C ILE A 5 -5.78 5.80 12.60
N ILE A 6 -5.96 4.98 11.57
CA ILE A 6 -6.48 5.40 10.26
C ILE A 6 -7.95 5.06 10.04
N ARG A 7 -8.66 4.69 11.09
CA ARG A 7 -10.04 4.16 11.03
C ARG A 7 -10.98 5.00 10.16
N GLU A 8 -10.94 6.32 10.31
CA GLU A 8 -11.80 7.23 9.55
C GLU A 8 -11.40 7.33 8.08
N ASP A 9 -10.12 7.14 7.77
CA ASP A 9 -9.60 7.23 6.40
C ASP A 9 -9.90 5.99 5.57
N VAL A 10 -10.14 4.85 6.21
CA VAL A 10 -10.32 3.55 5.52
C VAL A 10 -11.70 3.39 4.92
N GLN A 11 -12.75 3.78 5.65
CA GLN A 11 -14.12 3.58 5.20
C GLN A 11 -14.39 4.36 3.90
N GLY A 12 -14.86 3.64 2.87
CA GLY A 12 -15.14 4.22 1.56
C GLY A 12 -13.89 4.51 0.73
N SER A 13 -12.69 4.16 1.19
CA SER A 13 -11.44 4.48 0.52
C SER A 13 -11.10 3.51 -0.62
N VAL A 14 -10.36 4.01 -1.60
CA VAL A 14 -9.69 3.21 -2.62
C VAL A 14 -8.23 3.03 -2.19
N VAL A 15 -7.82 1.79 -2.03
CA VAL A 15 -6.55 1.43 -1.38
C VAL A 15 -5.63 0.70 -2.35
N LEU A 16 -4.34 1.06 -2.31
CA LEU A 16 -3.28 0.30 -2.96
C LEU A 16 -2.42 -0.37 -1.88
N ASP A 17 -2.38 -1.69 -1.91
CA ASP A 17 -1.49 -2.51 -1.07
C ASP A 17 -0.28 -2.90 -1.92
N GLY A 18 0.78 -2.12 -1.83
CA GLY A 18 1.87 -2.11 -2.82
C GLY A 18 2.84 -3.29 -2.75
N PHE A 19 2.98 -3.89 -1.58
CA PHE A 19 3.84 -5.06 -1.32
C PHE A 19 3.00 -6.04 -0.52
N ALA A 20 2.00 -6.59 -1.17
CA ALA A 20 0.85 -7.19 -0.49
C ALA A 20 1.15 -8.48 0.28
N GLY A 21 2.12 -9.29 -0.17
CA GLY A 21 2.45 -10.56 0.47
C GLY A 21 1.24 -11.49 0.58
N THR A 22 0.75 -11.72 1.79
CA THR A 22 -0.46 -12.53 2.03
C THR A 22 -1.76 -11.77 1.77
N GLY A 23 -1.68 -10.46 1.58
CA GLY A 23 -2.83 -9.58 1.43
C GLY A 23 -3.48 -9.16 2.75
N SER A 24 -2.85 -9.43 3.89
CA SER A 24 -3.45 -9.18 5.20
C SER A 24 -3.84 -7.72 5.42
N VAL A 25 -3.02 -6.77 4.98
CA VAL A 25 -3.30 -5.33 5.13
C VAL A 25 -4.50 -4.91 4.30
N GLY A 26 -4.51 -5.24 3.01
CA GLY A 26 -5.61 -4.89 2.11
C GLY A 26 -6.92 -5.58 2.49
N ILE A 27 -6.86 -6.83 2.95
CA ILE A 27 -8.04 -7.57 3.41
C ILE A 27 -8.61 -6.91 4.67
N GLU A 28 -7.75 -6.50 5.61
CA GLU A 28 -8.20 -5.75 6.79
C GLU A 28 -8.86 -4.44 6.38
N ALA A 29 -8.31 -3.74 5.40
CA ALA A 29 -8.92 -2.52 4.87
C ALA A 29 -10.32 -2.80 4.31
N LEU A 30 -10.50 -3.88 3.56
CA LEU A 30 -11.82 -4.29 3.04
C LEU A 30 -12.80 -4.60 4.17
N SER A 31 -12.35 -5.29 5.22
CA SER A 31 -13.19 -5.61 6.38
C SER A 31 -13.62 -4.38 7.14
N ARG A 32 -12.88 -3.28 7.04
CA ARG A 32 -13.18 -1.99 7.67
C ARG A 32 -13.86 -0.99 6.74
N GLY A 33 -14.35 -1.47 5.61
CA GLY A 33 -15.22 -0.68 4.73
C GLY A 33 -14.54 0.01 3.56
N ALA A 34 -13.31 -0.36 3.21
CA ALA A 34 -12.71 0.14 1.97
C ALA A 34 -13.59 -0.20 0.78
N GLU A 35 -13.69 0.73 -0.16
CA GLU A 35 -14.50 0.54 -1.36
C GLU A 35 -13.85 -0.45 -2.33
N LYS A 36 -12.53 -0.37 -2.45
CA LYS A 36 -11.75 -1.19 -3.38
C LYS A 36 -10.31 -1.30 -2.89
N VAL A 37 -9.70 -2.44 -3.08
CA VAL A 37 -8.27 -2.63 -2.83
C VAL A 37 -7.61 -3.26 -4.05
N VAL A 38 -6.51 -2.65 -4.49
CA VAL A 38 -5.61 -3.22 -5.49
C VAL A 38 -4.39 -3.78 -4.75
N PHE A 39 -4.17 -5.07 -4.89
CA PHE A 39 -3.02 -5.78 -4.32
C PHE A 39 -1.93 -5.91 -5.35
N VAL A 40 -0.71 -5.51 -5.02
CA VAL A 40 0.46 -5.63 -5.89
C VAL A 40 1.52 -6.46 -5.22
N ASP A 41 2.00 -7.48 -5.91
CA ASP A 41 3.15 -8.27 -5.49
C ASP A 41 3.78 -8.94 -6.71
N ASP A 42 5.11 -8.93 -6.79
CA ASP A 42 5.83 -9.56 -7.91
C ASP A 42 6.13 -11.03 -7.65
N TYR A 43 6.02 -11.48 -6.42
CA TYR A 43 6.23 -12.88 -6.06
C TYR A 43 5.06 -13.73 -6.54
N PHE A 44 5.33 -14.63 -7.49
CA PHE A 44 4.30 -15.42 -8.16
C PHE A 44 3.33 -16.14 -7.20
N PRO A 45 3.82 -16.84 -6.14
CA PRO A 45 2.91 -17.51 -5.21
C PRO A 45 2.02 -16.57 -4.38
N ALA A 46 2.41 -15.29 -4.21
CA ALA A 46 1.63 -14.33 -3.43
C ALA A 46 0.23 -14.13 -3.99
N ALA A 47 0.10 -13.99 -5.31
CA ALA A 47 -1.21 -13.81 -5.96
C ALA A 47 -2.18 -14.94 -5.61
N LYS A 48 -1.69 -16.17 -5.58
CA LYS A 48 -2.50 -17.35 -5.25
C LYS A 48 -2.94 -17.32 -3.79
N VAL A 49 -2.05 -16.94 -2.88
CA VAL A 49 -2.35 -16.81 -1.45
C VAL A 49 -3.37 -15.70 -1.22
N ILE A 50 -3.18 -14.54 -1.83
CA ILE A 50 -4.12 -13.41 -1.72
C ILE A 50 -5.51 -13.83 -2.21
N LYS A 51 -5.58 -14.49 -3.36
CA LYS A 51 -6.84 -14.98 -3.93
C LYS A 51 -7.57 -15.91 -2.97
N ALA A 52 -6.85 -16.86 -2.38
CA ALA A 52 -7.42 -17.80 -1.41
C ALA A 52 -7.92 -17.07 -0.15
N ASN A 53 -7.16 -16.11 0.36
CA ASN A 53 -7.55 -15.33 1.53
C ASN A 53 -8.76 -14.43 1.26
N LEU A 54 -8.84 -13.83 0.08
CA LEU A 54 -10.01 -13.05 -0.35
C LEU A 54 -11.27 -13.92 -0.44
N ALA A 55 -11.14 -15.12 -0.99
CA ALA A 55 -12.25 -16.07 -1.09
C ALA A 55 -12.81 -16.43 0.28
N LYS A 56 -11.93 -16.68 1.27
CA LYS A 56 -12.34 -16.98 2.65
C LYS A 56 -13.14 -15.84 3.29
N CYS A 57 -12.88 -14.61 2.90
CA CYS A 57 -13.54 -13.42 3.46
C CYS A 57 -14.70 -12.92 2.61
N GLY A 58 -14.97 -13.52 1.45
CA GLY A 58 -16.00 -13.08 0.53
C GLY A 58 -15.74 -11.69 -0.05
N ALA A 59 -14.46 -11.33 -0.20
CA ALA A 59 -14.06 -9.95 -0.56
C ALA A 59 -13.55 -9.80 -2.01
N GLU A 60 -13.73 -10.82 -2.85
CA GLU A 60 -13.18 -10.81 -4.22
C GLU A 60 -13.75 -9.68 -5.08
N ALA A 61 -15.01 -9.35 -4.93
CA ALA A 61 -15.70 -8.36 -5.78
C ALA A 61 -15.12 -6.95 -5.67
N LYS A 62 -14.49 -6.63 -4.55
CA LYS A 62 -13.90 -5.31 -4.28
C LYS A 62 -12.39 -5.32 -4.37
N SER A 63 -11.81 -6.33 -4.98
CA SER A 63 -10.37 -6.52 -5.03
C SER A 63 -9.87 -6.75 -6.44
N ARG A 64 -8.60 -6.39 -6.65
CA ARG A 64 -7.87 -6.65 -7.88
C ARG A 64 -6.45 -7.03 -7.50
N ILE A 65 -5.87 -8.01 -8.18
CA ILE A 65 -4.50 -8.46 -7.94
C ILE A 65 -3.66 -8.21 -9.19
N ILE A 66 -2.53 -7.52 -9.02
CA ILE A 66 -1.57 -7.27 -10.09
C ILE A 66 -0.25 -7.94 -9.72
N ARG A 67 0.16 -8.92 -10.52
CA ARG A 67 1.43 -9.65 -10.37
C ARG A 67 2.54 -8.97 -11.16
N LYS A 68 3.02 -7.86 -10.65
CA LYS A 68 4.11 -7.08 -11.25
C LYS A 68 4.95 -6.47 -10.14
N ASP A 69 6.16 -6.04 -10.48
CA ASP A 69 6.90 -5.20 -9.56
C ASP A 69 6.13 -3.89 -9.32
N PHE A 70 6.41 -3.26 -8.20
CA PHE A 70 5.66 -2.09 -7.76
C PHE A 70 5.66 -0.96 -8.79
N ASN A 71 6.83 -0.63 -9.35
CA ASN A 71 6.94 0.47 -10.31
C ASN A 71 6.11 0.22 -11.57
N ARG A 72 6.18 -0.99 -12.12
CA ARG A 72 5.37 -1.36 -13.30
C ARG A 72 3.89 -1.34 -13.01
N ALA A 73 3.49 -1.81 -11.83
CA ALA A 73 2.10 -1.78 -11.42
C ALA A 73 1.58 -0.35 -11.30
N VAL A 74 2.35 0.56 -10.69
CA VAL A 74 1.96 1.98 -10.58
C VAL A 74 1.85 2.63 -11.95
N ILE A 75 2.78 2.35 -12.87
CA ILE A 75 2.71 2.88 -14.23
C ILE A 75 1.44 2.39 -14.94
N GLN A 76 1.10 1.11 -14.80
CA GLN A 76 -0.12 0.56 -15.39
C GLN A 76 -1.37 1.23 -14.80
N LEU A 77 -1.45 1.33 -13.48
CA LEU A 77 -2.58 1.94 -12.79
C LEU A 77 -2.76 3.41 -13.18
N ALA A 78 -1.67 4.14 -13.31
CA ALA A 78 -1.70 5.53 -13.77
C ALA A 78 -2.24 5.67 -15.18
N LYS A 79 -1.83 4.78 -16.10
CA LYS A 79 -2.34 4.75 -17.47
C LYS A 79 -3.84 4.45 -17.52
N GLU A 80 -4.33 3.65 -16.58
CA GLU A 80 -5.75 3.33 -16.46
C GLU A 80 -6.57 4.44 -15.79
N GLY A 81 -5.92 5.50 -15.30
CA GLY A 81 -6.59 6.58 -14.62
C GLY A 81 -6.93 6.29 -13.15
N GLU A 82 -6.37 5.24 -12.59
CA GLU A 82 -6.62 4.87 -11.19
C GLU A 82 -5.97 5.85 -10.23
N LYS A 83 -6.70 6.21 -9.17
CA LYS A 83 -6.21 7.06 -8.09
C LYS A 83 -6.63 6.50 -6.75
N PHE A 84 -5.79 6.72 -5.73
CA PHE A 84 -5.93 6.09 -4.43
C PHE A 84 -6.05 7.11 -3.31
N ASP A 85 -6.87 6.76 -2.32
CA ASP A 85 -6.98 7.49 -1.06
C ASP A 85 -5.86 7.09 -0.10
N LEU A 86 -5.50 5.80 -0.09
CA LEU A 86 -4.48 5.23 0.77
C LEU A 86 -3.55 4.34 -0.03
N VAL A 87 -2.25 4.47 0.21
CA VAL A 87 -1.23 3.57 -0.34
C VAL A 87 -0.42 3.01 0.81
N PHE A 88 -0.47 1.69 0.99
CA PHE A 88 0.34 0.98 1.97
C PHE A 88 1.60 0.44 1.31
N LEU A 89 2.75 0.71 1.93
CA LEU A 89 4.06 0.26 1.47
C LEU A 89 4.80 -0.45 2.60
N ASP A 90 5.12 -1.72 2.38
CA ASP A 90 5.97 -2.51 3.27
C ASP A 90 7.06 -3.19 2.43
N PRO A 91 7.95 -2.39 1.80
CA PRO A 91 8.92 -2.91 0.86
C PRO A 91 10.08 -3.61 1.56
N PRO A 92 10.76 -4.57 0.87
CA PRO A 92 12.04 -5.08 1.34
C PRO A 92 13.04 -3.93 1.48
N TYR A 93 13.89 -3.97 2.50
CA TYR A 93 14.81 -2.85 2.76
C TYR A 93 15.76 -2.57 1.58
N LYS A 94 16.19 -3.60 0.84
CA LYS A 94 17.02 -3.43 -0.36
C LYS A 94 16.34 -2.54 -1.41
N LEU A 95 15.04 -2.69 -1.56
CA LEU A 95 14.29 -1.87 -2.49
C LEU A 95 14.28 -0.41 -2.07
N LEU A 96 14.18 -0.13 -0.77
CA LEU A 96 14.25 1.24 -0.24
C LEU A 96 15.60 1.90 -0.53
N GLU A 97 16.69 1.13 -0.48
CA GLU A 97 18.03 1.64 -0.79
C GLU A 97 18.22 1.88 -2.30
N GLU A 98 17.71 0.99 -3.15
CA GLU A 98 17.93 1.01 -4.59
C GLU A 98 16.89 1.84 -5.33
N ARG A 99 15.63 1.80 -4.88
CA ARG A 99 14.49 2.46 -5.53
C ARG A 99 13.52 2.99 -4.49
N ASN A 100 13.41 4.29 -4.44
CA ASN A 100 12.42 4.91 -3.58
C ASN A 100 11.01 4.74 -4.19
N PRO A 101 10.11 3.96 -3.56
CA PRO A 101 8.76 3.74 -4.11
C PRO A 101 7.92 5.02 -4.13
N LEU A 102 8.26 6.02 -3.31
CA LEU A 102 7.57 7.30 -3.31
C LEU A 102 7.79 8.07 -4.61
N LYS A 103 8.94 7.86 -5.27
CA LYS A 103 9.27 8.54 -6.52
C LYS A 103 8.26 8.23 -7.63
N VAL A 104 7.95 6.96 -7.85
CA VAL A 104 7.01 6.57 -8.90
C VAL A 104 5.59 7.02 -8.57
N ILE A 105 5.20 7.00 -7.31
CA ILE A 105 3.90 7.48 -6.86
C ILE A 105 3.76 8.98 -7.18
N LYS A 106 4.79 9.77 -6.86
CA LYS A 106 4.80 11.21 -7.15
C LYS A 106 4.77 11.49 -8.64
N LYS A 107 5.65 10.83 -9.38
CA LYS A 107 5.78 11.05 -10.83
C LYS A 107 4.50 10.68 -11.58
N ARG A 108 3.83 9.62 -11.20
CA ARG A 108 2.64 9.12 -11.90
C ARG A 108 1.32 9.67 -11.33
N GLU A 109 1.39 10.45 -10.26
CA GLU A 109 0.23 11.15 -9.70
C GLU A 109 -0.97 10.24 -9.40
N ILE A 110 -0.72 9.12 -8.73
CA ILE A 110 -1.77 8.14 -8.41
C ILE A 110 -2.50 8.41 -7.09
N LEU A 111 -2.15 9.48 -6.37
CA LEU A 111 -2.88 9.86 -5.17
C LEU A 111 -4.03 10.80 -5.51
N LYS A 112 -5.17 10.56 -4.88
CA LYS A 112 -6.27 11.53 -4.86
C LYS A 112 -5.86 12.76 -4.03
N PRO A 113 -6.49 13.92 -4.23
CA PRO A 113 -6.30 15.05 -3.33
C PRO A 113 -6.56 14.63 -1.87
N GLY A 114 -5.61 14.92 -0.98
CA GLY A 114 -5.69 14.47 0.41
C GLY A 114 -5.32 13.01 0.65
N GLY A 115 -4.91 12.31 -0.39
CA GLY A 115 -4.46 10.91 -0.27
C GLY A 115 -3.21 10.78 0.59
N LYS A 116 -3.07 9.63 1.25
CA LYS A 116 -1.99 9.37 2.20
C LYS A 116 -1.18 8.14 1.80
N ILE A 117 0.12 8.19 2.07
CA ILE A 117 1.03 7.06 1.94
C ILE A 117 1.43 6.63 3.34
N ILE A 118 1.35 5.33 3.60
CA ILE A 118 1.74 4.72 4.87
C ILE A 118 2.88 3.76 4.58
N LEU A 119 4.06 4.10 5.05
CA LEU A 119 5.28 3.31 4.85
C LEU A 119 5.66 2.62 6.15
N ARG A 120 5.80 1.30 6.10
CA ARG A 120 6.31 0.48 7.19
C ARG A 120 7.72 0.05 6.87
N GLN A 121 8.64 0.23 7.83
CA GLN A 121 10.02 -0.19 7.66
C GLN A 121 10.63 -0.57 9.01
N TYR A 122 11.69 -1.39 8.98
CA TYR A 122 12.46 -1.69 10.16
C TYR A 122 13.09 -0.40 10.69
N PHE A 123 13.01 -0.15 12.01
CA PHE A 123 13.39 1.14 12.62
C PHE A 123 14.86 1.53 12.40
N LYS A 124 15.76 0.58 12.19
CA LYS A 124 17.19 0.84 11.96
C LYS A 124 17.50 1.31 10.54
N ILE A 125 16.55 1.20 9.62
CA ILE A 125 16.76 1.62 8.24
C ILE A 125 16.50 3.11 8.15
N LYS A 126 17.51 3.87 7.73
CA LYS A 126 17.36 5.29 7.46
C LYS A 126 16.81 5.47 6.05
N PHE A 127 15.72 6.18 5.95
CA PHE A 127 15.05 6.45 4.68
C PHE A 127 14.64 7.91 4.62
N GLU A 128 15.08 8.60 3.56
CA GLU A 128 14.65 9.96 3.28
C GLU A 128 13.57 9.96 2.20
N ALA A 129 12.37 10.41 2.58
CA ALA A 129 11.30 10.63 1.63
C ALA A 129 11.49 12.03 1.02
N LYS A 130 11.97 12.09 -0.22
CA LYS A 130 12.22 13.37 -0.90
C LYS A 130 10.99 13.94 -1.60
N TYR A 131 9.96 13.13 -1.79
CA TYR A 131 8.86 13.44 -2.70
C TYR A 131 7.57 13.83 -2.02
N PHE A 132 7.44 13.49 -0.74
CA PHE A 132 6.26 13.77 0.07
C PHE A 132 6.65 14.26 1.45
N ASP A 133 5.76 15.01 2.07
CA ASP A 133 5.97 15.52 3.43
C ASP A 133 5.63 14.48 4.48
N LEU A 134 6.52 14.27 5.43
CA LEU A 134 6.28 13.43 6.58
C LEU A 134 5.33 14.15 7.54
N LYS A 135 4.15 13.57 7.77
CA LYS A 135 3.12 14.18 8.64
C LYS A 135 3.07 13.56 10.02
N ARG A 136 3.37 12.29 10.13
CA ARG A 136 3.34 11.56 11.39
C ARG A 136 4.27 10.36 11.31
N GLN A 137 4.85 9.99 12.44
CA GLN A 137 5.68 8.80 12.54
C GLN A 137 5.46 8.12 13.87
N LEU A 138 5.34 6.80 13.85
CA LEU A 138 5.11 5.97 15.02
C LEU A 138 6.12 4.82 15.05
N THR A 139 6.40 4.31 16.25
CA THR A 139 7.15 3.08 16.44
C THR A 139 6.22 2.02 16.98
N ILE A 140 6.12 0.88 16.29
CA ILE A 140 5.33 -0.28 16.71
C ILE A 140 6.26 -1.48 16.70
N GLY A 141 6.65 -2.00 17.88
CA GLY A 141 7.66 -3.06 17.98
C GLY A 141 8.99 -2.59 17.39
N ASP A 142 9.52 -3.34 16.44
CA ASP A 142 10.76 -3.02 15.74
C ASP A 142 10.55 -2.23 14.45
N ASP A 143 9.32 -1.84 14.18
CA ASP A 143 8.97 -1.14 12.95
C ASP A 143 8.67 0.33 13.17
N THR A 144 9.01 1.12 12.17
CA THR A 144 8.60 2.51 12.07
C THR A 144 7.50 2.60 11.03
N ILE A 145 6.41 3.26 11.40
CA ILE A 145 5.29 3.55 10.51
C ILE A 145 5.28 5.05 10.23
N SER A 146 5.45 5.39 8.97
CA SER A 146 5.52 6.79 8.54
C SER A 146 4.34 7.13 7.65
N PHE A 147 3.73 8.29 7.89
CA PHE A 147 2.59 8.81 7.15
C PHE A 147 3.04 10.01 6.32
N TYR A 148 2.86 9.91 5.02
CA TYR A 148 3.23 10.96 4.07
C TYR A 148 2.02 11.50 3.32
N ARG A 149 2.14 12.73 2.94
CA ARG A 149 1.22 13.41 2.02
C ARG A 149 1.92 14.13 0.90
#